data_c04f11e791481d63e9fec8e28d17aaa9
#
_entry.id   c04f11e791481d63e9fec8e28d17aaa9
#
_cell.length_a   1.000
_cell.length_b   1.000
_cell.length_c   1.000
_cell.angle_alpha   90.00
_cell.angle_beta   90.00
_cell.angle_gamma   90.00
#
_symmetry.space_group_name_H-M   'P 1'
#
loop_
_entity.id
_entity.type
_entity.pdbx_description
1 polymer ?
#
loop_
_entity_poly.entity_id
_entity_poly.type
_entity_poly.pdbx_seq_one_letter_code
_entity_poly.pdbx_strand_id
1 'polypeptide(L)'
;GMGVGVSGWRLARAVSQCGQLGVVSGTALDLLLTRNLQLGDPGGTLRRALAAFPYPEIAKRILDRYFIPGGKAAEAPFKTPPMISHQPPLSLRGLVVASSFVAIYLAKEGHDGWVGLNLLEKIQTPTLLALYGAMLAKVDVVLMGAGIPRQIPKILDEFAAGHPAEMKLDVTGG
;
A
#
# COMPACT_ATOMS: atom_id res chain seq x y z
N GLY A 1 -8.66 2.26 11.29
CA GLY A 1 -9.26 1.86 10.03
C GLY A 1 -8.75 0.51 9.58
N MET A 2 -9.63 -0.50 9.53
CA MET A 2 -9.26 -1.86 9.10
C MET A 2 -10.11 -2.38 7.91
N GLY A 3 -11.12 -1.61 7.50
CA GLY A 3 -12.00 -2.02 6.41
C GLY A 3 -11.33 -1.92 5.04
N VAL A 4 -11.12 -3.07 4.38
CA VAL A 4 -10.59 -3.12 3.01
C VAL A 4 -11.50 -2.36 2.05
N GLY A 5 -10.94 -1.41 1.31
CA GLY A 5 -11.70 -0.56 0.38
C GLY A 5 -12.61 0.49 1.02
N VAL A 6 -12.85 0.41 2.34
CA VAL A 6 -13.67 1.39 3.10
C VAL A 6 -12.75 2.42 3.79
N SER A 7 -11.80 1.95 4.61
CA SER A 7 -10.79 2.81 5.24
C SER A 7 -9.66 3.11 4.23
N GLY A 8 -10.02 3.72 3.12
CA GLY A 8 -9.09 4.08 2.06
C GLY A 8 -8.53 5.49 2.20
N TRP A 9 -7.69 5.89 1.26
CA TRP A 9 -7.01 7.19 1.27
C TRP A 9 -7.97 8.39 1.30
N ARG A 10 -9.15 8.30 0.66
CA ARG A 10 -10.12 9.41 0.66
C ARG A 10 -10.65 9.70 2.06
N LEU A 11 -11.03 8.64 2.78
CA LEU A 11 -11.51 8.78 4.17
C LEU A 11 -10.39 9.25 5.08
N ALA A 12 -9.20 8.65 4.97
CA ALA A 12 -8.03 9.04 5.77
C ALA A 12 -7.68 10.52 5.54
N ARG A 13 -7.64 10.99 4.29
CA ARG A 13 -7.41 12.39 3.94
C ARG A 13 -8.44 13.33 4.57
N ALA A 14 -9.72 13.01 4.44
CA ALA A 14 -10.79 13.84 5.00
C ALA A 14 -10.68 13.95 6.53
N VAL A 15 -10.38 12.84 7.22
CA VAL A 15 -10.16 12.82 8.68
C VAL A 15 -8.94 13.66 9.06
N SER A 16 -7.81 13.52 8.34
CA SER A 16 -6.60 14.30 8.58
C SER A 16 -6.81 15.80 8.37
N GLN A 17 -7.57 16.19 7.35
CA GLN A 17 -7.93 17.59 7.09
C GLN A 17 -8.80 18.19 8.21
N CYS A 18 -9.49 17.37 8.99
CA CYS A 18 -10.22 17.77 10.19
C CYS A 18 -9.33 17.84 11.45
N GLY A 19 -7.99 17.75 11.31
CA GLY A 19 -7.05 17.78 12.43
C GLY A 19 -6.98 16.50 13.25
N GLN A 20 -7.50 15.38 12.73
CA GLN A 20 -7.47 14.08 13.40
C GLN A 20 -6.52 13.11 12.68
N LEU A 21 -6.16 12.00 13.31
CA LEU A 21 -5.36 10.96 12.69
C LEU A 21 -6.20 10.19 11.65
N GLY A 22 -5.94 10.46 10.37
CA GLY A 22 -6.52 9.71 9.25
C GLY A 22 -5.79 8.38 9.04
N VAL A 23 -6.51 7.26 9.01
CA VAL A 23 -5.88 5.93 8.96
C VAL A 23 -6.33 5.16 7.73
N VAL A 24 -5.35 4.74 6.91
CA VAL A 24 -5.52 3.86 5.76
C VAL A 24 -5.42 2.40 6.21
N SER A 25 -6.35 1.56 5.76
CA SER A 25 -6.19 0.11 5.88
C SER A 25 -5.11 -0.40 4.94
N GLY A 26 -4.09 -1.05 5.47
CA GLY A 26 -2.97 -1.63 4.71
C GLY A 26 -3.28 -2.98 4.07
N THR A 27 -4.49 -3.50 4.24
CA THR A 27 -4.87 -4.82 3.71
C THR A 27 -5.29 -4.74 2.25
N ALA A 28 -4.72 -5.62 1.42
CA ALA A 28 -5.06 -5.79 0.00
C ALA A 28 -4.95 -4.50 -0.85
N LEU A 29 -4.00 -3.63 -0.54
CA LEU A 29 -3.77 -2.39 -1.28
C LEU A 29 -3.36 -2.65 -2.73
N ASP A 30 -2.61 -3.70 -3.00
CA ASP A 30 -2.23 -4.17 -4.33
C ASP A 30 -3.46 -4.56 -5.18
N LEU A 31 -4.39 -5.26 -4.56
CA LEU A 31 -5.66 -5.62 -5.22
C LEU A 31 -6.52 -4.38 -5.50
N LEU A 32 -6.60 -3.46 -4.55
CA LEU A 32 -7.35 -2.21 -4.72
C LEU A 32 -6.74 -1.33 -5.81
N LEU A 33 -5.42 -1.16 -5.83
CA LEU A 33 -4.72 -0.40 -6.86
C LEU A 33 -4.98 -1.00 -8.24
N THR A 34 -4.74 -2.31 -8.40
CA THR A 34 -4.85 -2.98 -9.69
C THR A 34 -6.29 -3.01 -10.23
N ARG A 35 -7.28 -3.18 -9.37
CA ARG A 35 -8.70 -3.12 -9.77
C ARG A 35 -9.12 -1.72 -10.22
N ASN A 36 -8.73 -0.67 -9.49
CA ASN A 36 -9.07 0.70 -9.85
C ASN A 36 -8.38 1.15 -11.14
N LEU A 37 -7.14 0.71 -11.41
CA LEU A 37 -6.49 0.93 -12.69
C LEU A 37 -7.25 0.26 -13.85
N GLN A 38 -7.75 -0.97 -13.65
CA GLN A 38 -8.56 -1.68 -14.63
C GLN A 38 -9.97 -1.09 -14.82
N LEU A 39 -10.46 -0.34 -13.84
CA LEU A 39 -11.68 0.47 -13.97
C LEU A 39 -11.43 1.82 -14.66
N GLY A 40 -10.21 2.04 -15.18
CA GLY A 40 -9.86 3.20 -15.97
C GLY A 40 -9.30 4.38 -15.18
N ASP A 41 -9.17 4.26 -13.86
CA ASP A 41 -8.69 5.34 -12.98
C ASP A 41 -9.35 6.68 -13.30
N PRO A 42 -10.69 6.83 -13.10
CA PRO A 42 -11.40 8.07 -13.40
C PRO A 42 -10.77 9.27 -12.71
N GLY A 43 -10.46 10.32 -13.49
CA GLY A 43 -9.75 11.51 -13.01
C GLY A 43 -8.23 11.34 -12.90
N GLY A 44 -7.65 10.17 -13.21
CA GLY A 44 -6.20 9.96 -13.27
C GLY A 44 -5.47 10.02 -11.94
N THR A 45 -6.18 9.88 -10.83
CA THR A 45 -5.64 10.07 -9.48
C THR A 45 -4.53 9.05 -9.14
N LEU A 46 -4.75 7.78 -9.50
CA LEU A 46 -3.78 6.71 -9.22
C LEU A 46 -2.54 6.83 -10.13
N ARG A 47 -2.74 7.16 -11.41
CA ARG A 47 -1.64 7.40 -12.36
C ARG A 47 -0.77 8.58 -11.91
N ARG A 48 -1.38 9.66 -11.42
CA ARG A 48 -0.67 10.81 -10.86
C ARG A 48 0.14 10.42 -9.62
N ALA A 49 -0.43 9.65 -8.72
CA ALA A 49 0.30 9.15 -7.54
C ALA A 49 1.45 8.19 -7.94
N LEU A 50 1.23 7.31 -8.92
CA LEU A 50 2.28 6.44 -9.47
C LEU A 50 3.39 7.25 -10.17
N ALA A 51 3.09 8.38 -10.79
CA ALA A 51 4.10 9.26 -11.37
C ALA A 51 4.99 9.92 -10.30
N ALA A 52 4.52 10.08 -9.06
CA ALA A 52 5.30 10.56 -7.91
C ALA A 52 6.09 9.44 -7.21
N PHE A 53 5.89 8.18 -7.60
CA PHE A 53 6.57 7.04 -6.98
C PHE A 53 8.07 7.03 -7.34
N PRO A 54 8.99 6.85 -6.35
CA PRO A 54 10.43 6.99 -6.57
C PRO A 54 11.05 6.02 -7.58
N TYR A 55 10.34 4.95 -7.95
CA TYR A 55 10.81 3.93 -8.89
C TYR A 55 9.97 3.91 -10.17
N PRO A 56 10.24 4.80 -11.14
CA PRO A 56 9.41 5.00 -12.33
C PRO A 56 9.25 3.75 -13.19
N GLU A 57 10.28 2.89 -13.26
CA GLU A 57 10.23 1.63 -14.00
C GLU A 57 9.25 0.63 -13.41
N ILE A 58 9.08 0.64 -12.08
CA ILE A 58 8.07 -0.18 -11.41
C ILE A 58 6.68 0.38 -11.69
N ALA A 59 6.50 1.69 -11.57
CA ALA A 59 5.24 2.36 -11.86
C ALA A 59 4.81 2.10 -13.32
N LYS A 60 5.73 2.22 -14.27
CA LYS A 60 5.49 1.92 -15.69
C LYS A 60 5.00 0.49 -15.88
N ARG A 61 5.71 -0.50 -15.31
CA ARG A 61 5.30 -1.92 -15.41
C ARG A 61 3.92 -2.19 -14.81
N ILE A 62 3.55 -1.52 -13.72
CA ILE A 62 2.23 -1.63 -13.11
C ILE A 62 1.17 -1.07 -14.07
N LEU A 63 1.41 0.10 -14.67
CA LEU A 63 0.50 0.71 -15.61
C LEU A 63 0.36 -0.13 -16.89
N ASP A 64 1.46 -0.57 -17.48
CA ASP A 64 1.45 -1.43 -18.68
C ASP A 64 0.67 -2.74 -18.45
N ARG A 65 0.68 -3.24 -17.22
CA ARG A 65 0.04 -4.52 -16.89
C ARG A 65 -1.43 -4.39 -16.51
N TYR A 66 -1.84 -3.30 -15.83
CA TYR A 66 -3.14 -3.23 -15.17
C TYR A 66 -3.99 -2.02 -15.60
N PHE A 67 -3.42 -0.97 -16.15
CA PHE A 67 -4.22 0.17 -16.56
C PHE A 67 -4.95 -0.11 -17.88
N ILE A 68 -6.26 0.13 -17.89
CA ILE A 68 -7.11 0.00 -19.08
C ILE A 68 -7.74 1.38 -19.35
N PRO A 69 -7.34 2.09 -20.42
CA PRO A 69 -7.97 3.35 -20.79
C PRO A 69 -9.47 3.18 -20.99
N GLY A 70 -10.28 4.02 -20.36
CA GLY A 70 -11.74 3.91 -20.40
C GLY A 70 -12.34 2.82 -19.53
N GLY A 71 -11.52 1.98 -18.90
CA GLY A 71 -11.95 0.88 -18.05
C GLY A 71 -12.21 -0.42 -18.81
N LYS A 72 -12.22 -1.53 -18.07
CA LYS A 72 -12.56 -2.84 -18.62
C LYS A 72 -14.06 -2.92 -18.96
N ALA A 73 -14.43 -3.79 -19.90
CA ALA A 73 -15.83 -4.12 -20.14
C ALA A 73 -16.51 -4.66 -18.86
N ALA A 74 -17.79 -4.37 -18.69
CA ALA A 74 -18.54 -4.69 -17.46
C ALA A 74 -18.40 -6.17 -17.08
N GLU A 75 -18.59 -7.07 -18.03
CA GLU A 75 -18.57 -8.53 -17.83
C GLU A 75 -17.15 -9.13 -17.86
N ALA A 76 -16.10 -8.38 -18.23
CA ALA A 76 -14.76 -8.89 -18.24
C ALA A 76 -14.24 -9.15 -16.81
N PRO A 77 -13.57 -10.27 -16.53
CA PRO A 77 -12.97 -10.50 -15.22
C PRO A 77 -11.81 -9.54 -14.96
N PHE A 78 -11.55 -9.27 -13.68
CA PHE A 78 -10.33 -8.55 -13.30
C PHE A 78 -9.09 -9.44 -13.46
N LYS A 79 -8.03 -8.85 -13.98
CA LYS A 79 -6.69 -9.43 -13.92
C LYS A 79 -6.17 -9.26 -12.49
N THR A 80 -6.23 -10.32 -11.70
CA THR A 80 -5.84 -10.30 -10.29
C THR A 80 -4.35 -10.55 -10.14
N PRO A 81 -3.62 -9.78 -9.28
CA PRO A 81 -2.26 -10.12 -8.93
C PRO A 81 -2.20 -11.46 -8.19
N PRO A 82 -1.09 -12.20 -8.30
CA PRO A 82 -0.93 -13.43 -7.51
C PRO A 82 -0.91 -13.13 -6.02
N MET A 83 -1.29 -14.13 -5.22
CA MET A 83 -1.17 -14.03 -3.77
C MET A 83 0.31 -13.93 -3.36
N ILE A 84 0.59 -13.05 -2.40
CA ILE A 84 1.95 -12.85 -1.93
C ILE A 84 2.41 -14.06 -1.09
N SER A 85 3.55 -14.62 -1.46
CA SER A 85 4.24 -15.70 -0.74
C SER A 85 5.40 -15.16 0.09
N HIS A 86 6.09 -16.02 0.82
CA HIS A 86 7.30 -15.67 1.59
C HIS A 86 8.47 -15.22 0.71
N GLN A 87 8.52 -15.66 -0.55
CA GLN A 87 9.51 -15.25 -1.55
C GLN A 87 8.82 -14.75 -2.83
N PRO A 88 8.18 -13.57 -2.79
CA PRO A 88 7.46 -13.08 -3.94
C PRO A 88 8.43 -12.60 -5.04
N PRO A 89 8.08 -12.76 -6.33
CA PRO A 89 8.89 -12.24 -7.42
C PRO A 89 9.00 -10.71 -7.35
N LEU A 90 10.07 -10.16 -7.93
CA LEU A 90 10.36 -8.71 -7.89
C LEU A 90 9.19 -7.85 -8.40
N SER A 91 8.47 -8.32 -9.41
CA SER A 91 7.30 -7.61 -9.93
C SER A 91 6.16 -7.48 -8.91
N LEU A 92 5.96 -8.51 -8.07
CA LEU A 92 4.95 -8.48 -7.02
C LEU A 92 5.42 -7.65 -5.82
N ARG A 93 6.71 -7.74 -5.47
CA ARG A 93 7.30 -6.87 -4.44
C ARG A 93 7.10 -5.40 -4.80
N GLY A 94 7.46 -5.02 -6.02
CA GLY A 94 7.27 -3.66 -6.53
C GLY A 94 5.81 -3.21 -6.52
N LEU A 95 4.87 -4.10 -6.86
CA LEU A 95 3.44 -3.81 -6.81
C LEU A 95 2.96 -3.50 -5.39
N VAL A 96 3.35 -4.31 -4.39
CA VAL A 96 2.93 -4.10 -3.00
C VAL A 96 3.51 -2.79 -2.45
N VAL A 97 4.80 -2.52 -2.68
CA VAL A 97 5.45 -1.26 -2.29
C VAL A 97 4.73 -0.06 -2.93
N ALA A 98 4.52 -0.09 -4.24
CA ALA A 98 3.86 1.00 -4.95
C ALA A 98 2.40 1.21 -4.49
N SER A 99 1.68 0.13 -4.18
CA SER A 99 0.28 0.23 -3.72
C SER A 99 0.17 0.91 -2.36
N SER A 100 1.07 0.58 -1.44
CA SER A 100 1.14 1.22 -0.13
C SER A 100 1.58 2.68 -0.25
N PHE A 101 2.60 2.97 -1.08
CA PHE A 101 3.00 4.34 -1.41
C PHE A 101 1.82 5.16 -1.93
N VAL A 102 1.13 4.68 -2.96
CA VAL A 102 0.00 5.39 -3.59
C VAL A 102 -1.09 5.71 -2.57
N ALA A 103 -1.44 4.75 -1.71
CA ALA A 103 -2.48 4.94 -0.72
C ALA A 103 -2.13 6.04 0.31
N ILE A 104 -0.90 6.05 0.82
CA ILE A 104 -0.43 7.04 1.78
C ILE A 104 -0.18 8.39 1.11
N TYR A 105 0.46 8.41 -0.07
CA TYR A 105 0.69 9.63 -0.84
C TYR A 105 -0.60 10.40 -1.07
N LEU A 106 -1.66 9.72 -1.55
CA LEU A 106 -2.95 10.33 -1.79
C LEU A 106 -3.65 10.76 -0.49
N ALA A 107 -3.46 10.02 0.59
CA ALA A 107 -4.00 10.39 1.89
C ALA A 107 -3.34 11.65 2.45
N LYS A 108 -2.04 11.88 2.19
CA LYS A 108 -1.27 13.05 2.64
C LYS A 108 -1.32 14.25 1.70
N GLU A 109 -1.87 14.08 0.51
CA GLU A 109 -1.80 15.11 -0.52
C GLU A 109 -2.56 16.39 -0.14
N GLY A 110 -1.85 17.54 -0.15
CA GLY A 110 -2.46 18.86 0.00
C GLY A 110 -2.83 19.26 1.43
N HIS A 111 -2.24 18.62 2.45
CA HIS A 111 -2.36 19.02 3.86
C HIS A 111 -1.20 18.45 4.70
N ASP A 112 -1.03 19.00 5.90
CA ASP A 112 0.00 18.59 6.87
C ASP A 112 -0.56 17.73 8.02
N GLY A 113 -1.82 17.32 7.94
CA GLY A 113 -2.48 16.47 8.94
C GLY A 113 -1.89 15.06 8.98
N TRP A 114 -2.00 14.40 10.12
CA TRP A 114 -1.41 13.09 10.37
C TRP A 114 -2.13 11.97 9.63
N VAL A 115 -1.35 11.12 8.98
CA VAL A 115 -1.83 9.94 8.26
C VAL A 115 -1.15 8.68 8.79
N GLY A 116 -1.96 7.68 9.13
CA GLY A 116 -1.50 6.37 9.57
C GLY A 116 -1.78 5.26 8.56
N LEU A 117 -0.96 4.21 8.63
CA LEU A 117 -1.19 2.93 7.97
C LEU A 117 -1.52 1.88 9.03
N ASN A 118 -2.65 1.18 8.91
CA ASN A 118 -3.00 0.09 9.81
C ASN A 118 -2.81 -1.26 9.13
N LEU A 119 -1.93 -2.08 9.68
CA LEU A 119 -1.64 -3.44 9.25
C LEU A 119 -2.16 -4.46 10.28
N LEU A 120 -2.34 -5.69 9.83
CA LEU A 120 -2.67 -6.82 10.70
C LEU A 120 -1.41 -7.64 10.97
N GLU A 121 -1.06 -7.82 12.23
CA GLU A 121 0.13 -8.57 12.64
C GLU A 121 0.12 -10.00 12.07
N LYS A 122 -1.05 -10.63 11.99
CA LYS A 122 -1.22 -11.99 11.45
C LYS A 122 -1.02 -12.10 9.92
N ILE A 123 -1.03 -11.00 9.19
CA ILE A 123 -0.79 -10.98 7.74
C ILE A 123 0.65 -10.53 7.49
N GLN A 124 1.59 -11.43 7.72
CA GLN A 124 3.02 -11.11 7.80
C GLN A 124 3.70 -10.93 6.44
N THR A 125 3.32 -11.71 5.43
CA THR A 125 4.03 -11.75 4.13
C THR A 125 4.13 -10.42 3.40
N PRO A 126 3.11 -9.53 3.36
CA PRO A 126 3.23 -8.22 2.73
C PRO A 126 3.82 -7.14 3.64
N THR A 127 3.97 -7.39 4.94
CA THR A 127 4.21 -6.36 5.95
C THR A 127 5.45 -5.50 5.64
N LEU A 128 6.62 -6.10 5.40
CA LEU A 128 7.85 -5.35 5.09
C LEU A 128 7.67 -4.44 3.87
N LEU A 129 7.08 -4.98 2.81
CA LEU A 129 6.88 -4.24 1.56
C LEU A 129 5.88 -3.10 1.72
N ALA A 130 4.81 -3.34 2.49
CA ALA A 130 3.81 -2.32 2.78
C ALA A 130 4.37 -1.19 3.65
N LEU A 131 5.16 -1.53 4.68
CA LEU A 131 5.86 -0.55 5.52
C LEU A 131 6.82 0.31 4.70
N TYR A 132 7.66 -0.32 3.87
CA TYR A 132 8.60 0.40 3.03
C TYR A 132 7.89 1.37 2.08
N GLY A 133 6.82 0.94 1.40
CA GLY A 133 6.03 1.80 0.53
C GLY A 133 5.38 2.98 1.27
N ALA A 134 4.86 2.74 2.46
CA ALA A 134 4.26 3.80 3.30
C ALA A 134 5.30 4.81 3.78
N MET A 135 6.51 4.37 4.16
CA MET A 135 7.61 5.23 4.57
C MET A 135 8.12 6.10 3.41
N LEU A 136 8.20 5.56 2.20
CA LEU A 136 8.51 6.35 1.00
C LEU A 136 7.50 7.50 0.78
N ALA A 137 6.25 7.30 1.17
CA ALA A 137 5.19 8.32 1.13
C ALA A 137 5.10 9.15 2.42
N LYS A 138 6.07 9.04 3.34
CA LYS A 138 6.16 9.77 4.60
C LYS A 138 4.95 9.56 5.51
N VAL A 139 4.55 8.31 5.72
CA VAL A 139 3.53 7.97 6.71
C VAL A 139 3.94 8.46 8.09
N ASP A 140 3.00 9.01 8.87
CA ASP A 140 3.31 9.55 10.19
C ASP A 140 3.22 8.50 11.30
N VAL A 141 2.28 7.55 11.17
CA VAL A 141 1.99 6.56 12.20
C VAL A 141 1.77 5.18 11.57
N VAL A 142 2.36 4.15 12.16
CA VAL A 142 2.06 2.76 11.84
C VAL A 142 1.27 2.14 12.99
N LEU A 143 0.13 1.56 12.67
CA LEU A 143 -0.71 0.84 13.63
C LEU A 143 -0.69 -0.65 13.26
N MET A 144 -0.63 -1.50 14.28
CA MET A 144 -0.68 -2.95 14.09
C MET A 144 -1.85 -3.51 14.90
N GLY A 145 -2.81 -4.07 14.18
CA GLY A 145 -3.94 -4.76 14.80
C GLY A 145 -3.70 -6.27 14.96
N ALA A 146 -4.42 -6.88 15.89
CA ALA A 146 -4.51 -8.34 16.09
C ALA A 146 -3.20 -9.03 16.53
N GLY A 147 -2.29 -8.33 17.18
CA GLY A 147 -1.06 -8.90 17.73
C GLY A 147 -0.16 -7.83 18.36
N ILE A 148 1.00 -8.26 18.88
CA ILE A 148 2.02 -7.37 19.46
C ILE A 148 3.15 -7.21 18.43
N PRO A 149 3.36 -6.02 17.88
CA PRO A 149 4.30 -5.81 16.76
C PRO A 149 5.77 -5.71 17.24
N ARG A 150 6.29 -6.73 17.88
CA ARG A 150 7.62 -6.72 18.53
C ARG A 150 8.77 -6.37 17.58
N GLN A 151 8.68 -6.79 16.31
CA GLN A 151 9.74 -6.59 15.32
C GLN A 151 9.61 -5.24 14.58
N ILE A 152 8.43 -4.65 14.54
CA ILE A 152 8.12 -3.50 13.68
C ILE A 152 8.94 -2.24 14.02
N PRO A 153 9.13 -1.83 15.28
CA PRO A 153 9.94 -0.66 15.58
C PRO A 153 11.36 -0.75 15.00
N LYS A 154 12.05 -1.88 15.20
CA LYS A 154 13.39 -2.10 14.64
C LYS A 154 13.40 -2.05 13.10
N ILE A 155 12.39 -2.63 12.45
CA ILE A 155 12.25 -2.60 10.99
C ILE A 155 12.11 -1.17 10.48
N LEU A 156 11.31 -0.34 11.15
CA LEU A 156 11.15 1.06 10.80
C LEU A 156 12.45 1.85 10.98
N ASP A 157 13.21 1.59 12.04
CA ASP A 157 14.52 2.20 12.28
C ASP A 157 15.53 1.84 11.19
N GLU A 158 15.60 0.55 10.79
CA GLU A 158 16.47 0.11 9.68
C GLU A 158 16.09 0.79 8.36
N PHE A 159 14.82 0.85 8.03
CA PHE A 159 14.36 1.54 6.82
C PHE A 159 14.63 3.05 6.87
N ALA A 160 14.48 3.69 8.02
CA ALA A 160 14.79 5.11 8.20
C ALA A 160 16.29 5.39 8.04
N ALA A 161 17.15 4.44 8.44
CA ALA A 161 18.59 4.52 8.25
C ALA A 161 19.04 4.14 6.83
N GLY A 162 18.11 3.73 5.94
CA GLY A 162 18.44 3.26 4.58
C GLY A 162 19.02 1.85 4.53
N HIS A 163 18.87 1.08 5.59
CA HIS A 163 19.36 -0.28 5.68
C HIS A 163 18.29 -1.31 5.24
N PRO A 164 18.71 -2.50 4.76
CA PRO A 164 17.80 -3.60 4.56
C PRO A 164 17.23 -4.08 5.89
N ALA A 165 15.95 -4.45 5.91
CA ALA A 165 15.31 -5.00 7.08
C ALA A 165 14.80 -6.42 6.82
N GLU A 166 14.82 -7.24 7.86
CA GLU A 166 14.31 -8.60 7.86
C GLU A 166 13.23 -8.77 8.92
N MET A 167 12.26 -9.62 8.64
CA MET A 167 11.21 -9.98 9.58
C MET A 167 11.11 -11.50 9.66
N LYS A 168 11.17 -12.02 10.89
CA LYS A 168 10.91 -13.44 11.13
C LYS A 168 9.43 -13.72 10.89
N LEU A 169 9.15 -14.71 10.04
CA LEU A 169 7.78 -15.20 9.81
C LEU A 169 7.50 -16.37 10.77
N ASP A 170 6.32 -16.34 11.38
CA ASP A 170 5.84 -17.44 12.19
C ASP A 170 5.14 -18.46 11.28
N VAL A 171 5.73 -19.62 11.12
CA VAL A 171 5.18 -20.72 10.31
C VAL A 171 4.64 -21.78 11.26
N THR A 172 3.32 -22.02 11.22
CA THR A 172 2.69 -23.12 11.95
C THR A 172 2.57 -24.35 11.05
N GLY A 173 3.06 -25.50 11.51
CA GLY A 173 2.87 -26.77 10.80
C GLY A 173 3.98 -27.17 9.83
N GLY A 174 5.22 -26.71 10.06
CA GLY A 174 6.44 -27.22 9.42
C GLY A 174 7.15 -28.22 10.33
#